data_413c5eebaa1b939c9f1e76d00ba9416e
#
_entry.id   413c5eebaa1b939c9f1e76d00ba9416e
#
_cell.length_a   1.000
_cell.length_b   1.000
_cell.length_c   1.000
_cell.angle_alpha   90.00
_cell.angle_beta   90.00
_cell.angle_gamma   90.00
#
_symmetry.space_group_name_H-M   'P 1'
#
loop_
_entity.id
_entity.type
_entity.pdbx_description
1 polymer ?
#
loop_
_entity_poly.entity_id
_entity_poly.type
_entity_poly.pdbx_seq_one_letter_code
_entity_poly.pdbx_strand_id
1 'polypeptide(L)'
;MRKVLYTKFSRERRNEFQIMTRITEEDGIRRVWKLSLQKEGELHIRHMYENYRKLEHLYTYAGVQICPCELDEEKCALAFPFVEGESLETRISRHGKEKDFASLKKDYELLYQIIASAKGQKSFVETDAFCEVFGHPALKEGLAAAEISNIDMIPGNLLLDGRTPHRTHRFPQRISALLPMQ
;
A
#
# COMPACT_ATOMS: atom_id res chain seq x y z
N MET A 1 -3.50 -1.83 29.57
CA MET A 1 -3.31 -0.33 29.45
C MET A 1 -2.78 0.00 28.08
N ARG A 2 -3.43 0.93 27.35
CA ARG A 2 -3.06 1.31 25.98
C ARG A 2 -1.86 2.26 25.98
N LYS A 3 -0.76 1.85 25.35
CA LYS A 3 0.48 2.64 25.20
C LYS A 3 0.59 3.17 23.78
N VAL A 4 0.96 4.45 23.62
CA VAL A 4 1.29 5.03 22.31
C VAL A 4 2.77 4.82 22.06
N LEU A 5 3.12 4.17 20.95
CA LEU A 5 4.50 3.88 20.56
C LEU A 5 5.04 4.90 19.56
N TYR A 6 4.17 5.41 18.68
CA TYR A 6 4.56 6.32 17.60
C TYR A 6 3.39 7.23 17.22
N THR A 7 3.70 8.46 16.81
CA THR A 7 2.70 9.38 16.23
C THR A 7 3.36 10.23 15.14
N LYS A 8 2.71 10.33 13.98
CA LYS A 8 3.10 11.19 12.86
C LYS A 8 1.89 12.01 12.42
N PHE A 9 2.13 13.26 12.03
CA PHE A 9 1.12 14.20 11.55
C PHE A 9 1.46 14.62 10.11
N SER A 10 0.46 14.63 9.23
CA SER A 10 0.57 15.11 7.84
C SER A 10 -0.03 16.52 7.74
N ARG A 11 0.61 17.50 8.39
CA ARG A 11 0.11 18.89 8.48
C ARG A 11 0.40 19.72 7.22
N GLU A 12 1.28 19.24 6.35
CA GLU A 12 1.64 19.87 5.07
C GLU A 12 0.55 19.76 4.00
N ARG A 13 -0.50 18.98 4.28
CA ARG A 13 -1.64 18.78 3.38
C ARG A 13 -2.76 19.80 3.65
N ARG A 14 -3.69 19.94 2.70
CA ARG A 14 -4.92 20.68 2.95
C ARG A 14 -5.68 20.08 4.13
N ASN A 15 -6.45 20.90 4.84
CA ASN A 15 -7.11 20.50 6.09
C ASN A 15 -7.94 19.22 5.96
N GLU A 16 -8.67 19.07 4.85
CA GLU A 16 -9.50 17.90 4.56
C GLU A 16 -8.71 16.61 4.35
N PHE A 17 -7.37 16.71 4.15
CA PHE A 17 -6.48 15.56 3.95
C PHE A 17 -5.44 15.38 5.06
N GLN A 18 -5.52 16.20 6.10
CA GLN A 18 -4.61 16.09 7.24
C GLN A 18 -4.99 14.91 8.12
N ILE A 19 -4.07 13.96 8.25
CA ILE A 19 -4.25 12.77 9.07
C ILE A 19 -3.15 12.64 10.11
N MET A 20 -3.50 12.01 11.22
CA MET A 20 -2.58 11.51 12.22
C MET A 20 -2.44 10.00 12.06
N THR A 21 -1.22 9.52 11.90
CA THR A 21 -0.91 8.09 12.01
C THR A 21 -0.38 7.83 13.42
N ARG A 22 -0.97 6.88 14.14
CA ARG A 22 -0.58 6.50 15.49
C ARG A 22 -0.39 5.00 15.59
N ILE A 23 0.68 4.55 16.21
CA ILE A 23 0.89 3.16 16.58
C ILE A 23 0.64 3.02 18.08
N THR A 24 -0.22 2.08 18.44
CA THR A 24 -0.54 1.77 19.83
C THR A 24 -0.26 0.30 20.13
N GLU A 25 0.02 0.03 21.40
CA GLU A 25 0.12 -1.34 21.93
C GLU A 25 -0.80 -1.46 23.14
N GLU A 26 -1.62 -2.50 23.16
CA GLU A 26 -2.50 -2.86 24.26
C GLU A 26 -2.48 -4.39 24.42
N ASP A 27 -2.14 -4.86 25.61
CA ASP A 27 -2.03 -6.29 25.93
C ASP A 27 -1.15 -7.08 24.95
N GLY A 28 -0.04 -6.47 24.52
CA GLY A 28 0.91 -7.03 23.55
C GLY A 28 0.46 -6.96 22.09
N ILE A 29 -0.74 -6.46 21.83
CA ILE A 29 -1.27 -6.30 20.46
C ILE A 29 -0.96 -4.89 19.97
N ARG A 30 -0.27 -4.80 18.83
CA ARG A 30 0.03 -3.53 18.17
C ARG A 30 -0.98 -3.25 17.06
N ARG A 31 -1.44 -2.00 17.00
CA ARG A 31 -2.33 -1.50 15.95
C ARG A 31 -1.85 -0.17 15.41
N VAL A 32 -2.06 0.04 14.12
CA VAL A 32 -1.86 1.32 13.44
C VAL A 32 -3.21 1.99 13.26
N TRP A 33 -3.30 3.25 13.63
CA TRP A 33 -4.51 4.06 13.50
C TRP A 33 -4.25 5.20 12.54
N LYS A 34 -5.22 5.50 11.68
CA LYS A 34 -5.27 6.74 10.90
C LYS A 34 -6.51 7.51 11.31
N LEU A 35 -6.30 8.73 11.78
CA LEU A 35 -7.36 9.61 12.27
C LEU A 35 -7.28 10.94 11.52
N SER A 36 -8.42 11.57 11.27
CA SER A 36 -8.42 12.96 10.80
C SER A 36 -7.90 13.90 11.90
N LEU A 37 -7.16 14.92 11.49
CA LEU A 37 -6.74 16.00 12.40
C LEU A 37 -7.81 17.09 12.53
N GLN A 38 -8.67 17.20 11.53
CA GLN A 38 -9.72 18.22 11.43
C GLN A 38 -11.05 17.52 11.15
N LYS A 39 -12.16 18.17 11.55
CA LYS A 39 -13.49 17.63 11.29
C LYS A 39 -13.77 17.45 9.80
N GLU A 40 -13.27 18.35 8.99
CA GLU A 40 -13.38 18.32 7.52
C GLU A 40 -12.74 17.08 6.89
N GLY A 41 -11.78 16.45 7.58
CA GLY A 41 -11.10 15.25 7.11
C GLY A 41 -11.82 13.93 7.44
N GLU A 42 -12.94 13.96 8.16
CA GLU A 42 -13.69 12.73 8.46
C GLU A 42 -14.20 12.04 7.19
N LEU A 43 -14.61 12.82 6.19
CA LEU A 43 -15.04 12.30 4.90
C LEU A 43 -13.86 11.59 4.18
N HIS A 44 -12.66 12.14 4.29
CA HIS A 44 -11.46 11.52 3.73
C HIS A 44 -11.17 10.15 4.36
N ILE A 45 -11.32 10.01 5.69
CA ILE A 45 -11.18 8.72 6.39
C ILE A 45 -12.17 7.68 5.84
N ARG A 46 -13.44 8.07 5.62
CA ARG A 46 -14.46 7.18 5.03
C ARG A 46 -14.12 6.79 3.59
N HIS A 47 -13.69 7.74 2.76
CA HIS A 47 -13.25 7.44 1.39
C HIS A 47 -12.03 6.50 1.37
N MET A 48 -11.10 6.62 2.32
CA MET A 48 -9.99 5.67 2.45
C MET A 48 -10.50 4.25 2.73
N TYR A 49 -11.52 4.09 3.58
CA TYR A 49 -12.13 2.79 3.84
C TYR A 49 -12.85 2.24 2.61
N GLU A 50 -13.62 3.06 1.90
CA GLU A 50 -14.27 2.66 0.64
C GLU A 50 -13.26 2.21 -0.42
N ASN A 51 -12.14 2.93 -0.53
CA ASN A 51 -11.05 2.55 -1.44
C ASN A 51 -10.40 1.23 -1.02
N TYR A 52 -10.20 1.00 0.28
CA TYR A 52 -9.77 -0.30 0.78
C TYR A 52 -10.69 -1.42 0.30
N ARG A 53 -12.00 -1.27 0.44
CA ARG A 53 -12.99 -2.28 0.02
C ARG A 53 -12.90 -2.61 -1.47
N LYS A 54 -12.56 -1.61 -2.32
CA LYS A 54 -12.35 -1.82 -3.76
C LYS A 54 -11.03 -2.54 -4.04
N LEU A 55 -10.00 -2.31 -3.24
CA LEU A 55 -8.65 -2.84 -3.44
C LEU A 55 -8.41 -4.20 -2.77
N GLU A 56 -9.24 -4.59 -1.79
CA GLU A 56 -9.02 -5.76 -0.92
C GLU A 56 -8.70 -7.06 -1.67
N HIS A 57 -9.31 -7.22 -2.85
CA HIS A 57 -9.11 -8.42 -3.68
C HIS A 57 -8.59 -8.09 -5.10
N LEU A 58 -7.93 -6.93 -5.24
CA LEU A 58 -7.46 -6.47 -6.55
C LEU A 58 -6.36 -7.36 -7.12
N TYR A 59 -5.40 -7.77 -6.28
CA TYR A 59 -4.22 -8.49 -6.73
C TYR A 59 -4.38 -10.00 -6.66
N THR A 60 -3.91 -10.69 -7.71
CA THR A 60 -3.94 -12.16 -7.82
C THR A 60 -2.57 -12.80 -7.61
N TYR A 61 -1.51 -12.00 -7.44
CA TYR A 61 -0.18 -12.53 -7.15
C TYR A 61 -0.19 -13.31 -5.83
N ALA A 62 0.28 -14.56 -5.88
CA ALA A 62 0.25 -15.44 -4.73
C ALA A 62 1.07 -14.88 -3.56
N GLY A 63 0.45 -14.82 -2.38
CA GLY A 63 1.08 -14.30 -1.17
C GLY A 63 0.92 -12.78 -0.95
N VAL A 64 0.39 -12.02 -1.92
CA VAL A 64 0.08 -10.61 -1.72
C VAL A 64 -1.28 -10.45 -1.07
N GLN A 65 -1.34 -9.63 -0.04
CA GLN A 65 -2.58 -9.24 0.63
C GLN A 65 -2.58 -7.72 0.85
N ILE A 66 -3.71 -7.08 0.60
CA ILE A 66 -3.94 -5.72 1.10
C ILE A 66 -4.07 -5.81 2.62
N CYS A 67 -3.38 -4.93 3.34
CA CYS A 67 -3.45 -4.92 4.81
C CYS A 67 -4.90 -4.72 5.26
N PRO A 68 -5.47 -5.60 6.08
CA PRO A 68 -6.84 -5.48 6.55
C PRO A 68 -7.08 -4.13 7.22
N CYS A 69 -8.27 -3.56 7.01
CA CYS A 69 -8.64 -2.27 7.55
C CYS A 69 -10.04 -2.34 8.17
N GLU A 70 -10.19 -1.82 9.37
CA GLU A 70 -11.45 -1.67 10.07
C GLU A 70 -11.77 -0.17 10.25
N LEU A 71 -13.03 0.22 10.03
CA LEU A 71 -13.49 1.57 10.31
C LEU A 71 -14.11 1.63 11.73
N ASP A 72 -13.51 2.43 12.59
CA ASP A 72 -14.09 2.82 13.88
C ASP A 72 -14.98 4.05 13.64
N GLU A 73 -16.29 3.82 13.53
CA GLU A 73 -17.27 4.87 13.21
C GLU A 73 -17.38 5.94 14.30
N GLU A 74 -17.24 5.56 15.59
CA GLU A 74 -17.35 6.51 16.71
C GLU A 74 -16.17 7.50 16.71
N LYS A 75 -14.97 7.02 16.38
CA LYS A 75 -13.76 7.84 16.34
C LYS A 75 -13.46 8.42 14.97
N CYS A 76 -14.23 8.03 13.95
CA CYS A 76 -13.92 8.28 12.56
C CYS A 76 -12.44 7.99 12.26
N ALA A 77 -12.01 6.75 12.53
CA ALA A 77 -10.64 6.30 12.46
C ALA A 77 -10.53 4.97 11.73
N LEU A 78 -9.42 4.77 11.00
CA LEU A 78 -9.08 3.48 10.43
C LEU A 78 -8.11 2.75 11.35
N ALA A 79 -8.40 1.48 11.62
CA ALA A 79 -7.55 0.58 12.38
C ALA A 79 -6.95 -0.49 11.47
N PHE A 80 -5.66 -0.71 11.61
CA PHE A 80 -4.91 -1.74 10.88
C PHE A 80 -4.12 -2.59 11.88
N PRO A 81 -3.92 -3.88 11.63
CA PRO A 81 -2.92 -4.64 12.36
C PRO A 81 -1.54 -4.04 12.11
N PHE A 82 -0.69 -4.05 13.12
CA PHE A 82 0.72 -3.72 12.92
C PHE A 82 1.41 -4.91 12.24
N VAL A 83 1.92 -4.70 11.04
CA VAL A 83 2.65 -5.72 10.29
C VAL A 83 4.14 -5.54 10.54
N GLU A 84 4.79 -6.57 11.08
CA GLU A 84 6.25 -6.62 11.22
C GLU A 84 6.86 -7.13 9.92
N GLY A 85 7.92 -6.46 9.46
CA GLY A 85 8.61 -6.86 8.23
C GLY A 85 9.53 -5.78 7.69
N GLU A 86 10.38 -6.18 6.75
CA GLU A 86 11.20 -5.25 5.99
C GLU A 86 10.37 -4.70 4.82
N SER A 87 10.42 -3.39 4.55
CA SER A 87 9.81 -2.88 3.32
C SER A 87 10.63 -3.28 2.10
N LEU A 88 9.95 -3.44 0.96
CA LEU A 88 10.63 -3.70 -0.31
C LEU A 88 11.61 -2.55 -0.65
N GLU A 89 11.28 -1.31 -0.28
CA GLU A 89 12.17 -0.15 -0.45
C GLU A 89 13.48 -0.31 0.35
N THR A 90 13.39 -0.74 1.61
CA THR A 90 14.57 -0.99 2.44
C THR A 90 15.44 -2.08 1.82
N ARG A 91 14.84 -3.17 1.33
CA ARG A 91 15.54 -4.26 0.66
C ARG A 91 16.21 -3.80 -0.65
N ILE A 92 15.50 -3.06 -1.49
CA ILE A 92 16.03 -2.45 -2.72
C ILE A 92 17.23 -1.55 -2.39
N SER A 93 17.09 -0.69 -1.37
CA SER A 93 18.16 0.20 -0.93
C SER A 93 19.40 -0.55 -0.45
N ARG A 94 19.21 -1.65 0.26
CA ARG A 94 20.31 -2.52 0.72
C ARG A 94 21.03 -3.17 -0.46
N HIS A 95 20.31 -3.84 -1.38
CA HIS A 95 20.92 -4.46 -2.55
C HIS A 95 21.63 -3.44 -3.45
N GLY A 96 21.08 -2.22 -3.58
CA GLY A 96 21.75 -1.14 -4.32
C GLY A 96 23.08 -0.71 -3.68
N LYS A 97 23.12 -0.56 -2.34
CA LYS A 97 24.36 -0.22 -1.62
C LYS A 97 25.42 -1.33 -1.72
N GLU A 98 24.98 -2.58 -1.66
CA GLU A 98 25.84 -3.77 -1.78
C GLU A 98 26.26 -4.05 -3.22
N LYS A 99 25.71 -3.29 -4.20
CA LYS A 99 25.90 -3.52 -5.66
C LYS A 99 25.47 -4.92 -6.12
N ASP A 100 24.54 -5.54 -5.39
CA ASP A 100 23.94 -6.82 -5.80
C ASP A 100 22.82 -6.56 -6.83
N PHE A 101 23.26 -6.34 -8.07
CA PHE A 101 22.34 -6.04 -9.18
C PHE A 101 21.44 -7.22 -9.54
N ALA A 102 21.85 -8.46 -9.25
CA ALA A 102 21.03 -9.64 -9.50
C ALA A 102 19.81 -9.69 -8.55
N SER A 103 20.01 -9.42 -7.26
CA SER A 103 18.92 -9.32 -6.29
C SER A 103 18.08 -8.07 -6.51
N LEU A 104 18.70 -6.95 -6.83
CA LEU A 104 17.99 -5.70 -7.17
C LEU A 104 17.02 -5.90 -8.34
N LYS A 105 17.46 -6.59 -9.41
CA LYS A 105 16.60 -6.93 -10.56
C LYS A 105 15.40 -7.77 -10.12
N LYS A 106 15.60 -8.78 -9.28
CA LYS A 106 14.50 -9.63 -8.75
C LYS A 106 13.48 -8.82 -7.92
N ASP A 107 13.93 -7.81 -7.19
CA ASP A 107 13.04 -6.95 -6.42
C ASP A 107 12.12 -6.11 -7.31
N TYR A 108 12.65 -5.54 -8.40
CA TYR A 108 11.85 -4.83 -9.39
C TYR A 108 10.93 -5.75 -10.20
N GLU A 109 11.41 -6.96 -10.54
CA GLU A 109 10.57 -7.98 -11.18
C GLU A 109 9.40 -8.38 -10.26
N LEU A 110 9.64 -8.54 -8.96
CA LEU A 110 8.59 -8.81 -7.96
C LEU A 110 7.55 -7.69 -7.94
N LEU A 111 7.99 -6.42 -7.83
CA LEU A 111 7.10 -5.27 -7.85
C LEU A 111 6.25 -5.25 -9.13
N TYR A 112 6.89 -5.44 -10.29
CA TYR A 112 6.20 -5.50 -11.58
C TYR A 112 5.15 -6.62 -11.62
N GLN A 113 5.50 -7.82 -11.18
CA GLN A 113 4.58 -8.97 -11.15
C GLN A 113 3.37 -8.73 -10.25
N ILE A 114 3.58 -8.08 -9.10
CA ILE A 114 2.48 -7.70 -8.20
C ILE A 114 1.54 -6.72 -8.91
N ILE A 115 2.06 -5.64 -9.47
CA ILE A 115 1.27 -4.63 -10.16
C ILE A 115 0.53 -5.25 -11.36
N ALA A 116 1.22 -6.06 -12.16
CA ALA A 116 0.66 -6.73 -13.33
C ALA A 116 -0.40 -7.79 -12.99
N SER A 117 -0.50 -8.22 -11.72
CA SER A 117 -1.50 -9.18 -11.26
C SER A 117 -2.85 -8.55 -10.91
N ALA A 118 -3.01 -7.24 -11.07
CA ALA A 118 -4.29 -6.57 -10.82
C ALA A 118 -5.40 -7.14 -11.72
N LYS A 119 -6.56 -7.40 -11.13
CA LYS A 119 -7.76 -7.85 -11.85
C LYS A 119 -8.33 -6.73 -12.72
N GLY A 120 -9.18 -7.10 -13.69
CA GLY A 120 -9.86 -6.11 -14.53
C GLY A 120 -8.91 -5.40 -15.50
N GLN A 121 -7.92 -6.13 -16.04
CA GLN A 121 -7.05 -5.56 -17.06
C GLN A 121 -7.83 -5.34 -18.37
N LYS A 122 -7.58 -4.18 -18.98
CA LYS A 122 -8.11 -3.77 -20.28
C LYS A 122 -6.98 -3.19 -21.12
N SER A 123 -7.23 -3.02 -22.42
CA SER A 123 -6.29 -2.31 -23.29
C SER A 123 -6.18 -0.85 -22.84
N PHE A 124 -4.95 -0.37 -22.76
CA PHE A 124 -4.70 1.06 -22.51
C PHE A 124 -5.23 1.88 -23.68
N VAL A 125 -5.89 2.99 -23.35
CA VAL A 125 -6.32 4.01 -24.32
C VAL A 125 -5.87 5.37 -23.79
N GLU A 126 -5.20 6.15 -24.61
CA GLU A 126 -4.93 7.54 -24.30
C GLU A 126 -6.26 8.30 -24.20
N THR A 127 -6.51 8.87 -23.03
CA THR A 127 -7.66 9.73 -22.77
C THR A 127 -7.21 11.18 -22.70
N ASP A 128 -8.12 12.13 -22.87
CA ASP A 128 -7.78 13.57 -22.73
C ASP A 128 -7.18 13.86 -21.35
N ALA A 129 -7.74 13.26 -20.28
CA ALA A 129 -7.19 13.39 -18.93
C ALA A 129 -5.77 12.82 -18.78
N PHE A 130 -5.46 11.72 -19.47
CA PHE A 130 -4.10 11.19 -19.52
C PHE A 130 -3.16 12.16 -20.25
N CYS A 131 -3.58 12.65 -21.41
CA CYS A 131 -2.78 13.57 -22.23
C CYS A 131 -2.56 14.92 -21.53
N GLU A 132 -3.52 15.40 -20.75
CA GLU A 132 -3.38 16.61 -19.95
C GLU A 132 -2.24 16.49 -18.91
N VAL A 133 -2.05 15.32 -18.31
CA VAL A 133 -1.03 15.09 -17.28
C VAL A 133 0.32 14.69 -17.88
N PHE A 134 0.31 13.81 -18.89
CA PHE A 134 1.53 13.16 -19.41
C PHE A 134 1.92 13.60 -20.81
N GLY A 135 1.12 14.46 -21.46
CA GLY A 135 1.28 14.79 -22.88
C GLY A 135 0.92 13.62 -23.79
N HIS A 136 1.56 13.57 -24.95
CA HIS A 136 1.41 12.47 -25.93
C HIS A 136 2.70 11.65 -26.01
N PRO A 137 2.98 10.79 -25.01
CA PRO A 137 4.18 9.96 -25.03
C PRO A 137 4.06 8.90 -26.12
N ALA A 138 5.17 8.60 -26.80
CA ALA A 138 5.22 7.50 -27.78
C ALA A 138 5.15 6.15 -27.06
N LEU A 139 3.95 5.70 -26.69
CA LEU A 139 3.73 4.44 -26.03
C LEU A 139 3.62 3.30 -27.05
N LYS A 140 4.03 2.09 -26.64
CA LYS A 140 3.81 0.87 -27.43
C LYS A 140 2.34 0.55 -27.51
N GLU A 141 1.90 0.06 -28.66
CA GLU A 141 0.54 -0.50 -28.81
C GLU A 141 0.34 -1.72 -27.89
N GLY A 142 -0.89 -1.96 -27.49
CA GLY A 142 -1.28 -3.13 -26.72
C GLY A 142 -0.86 -3.14 -25.26
N LEU A 143 -0.54 -1.97 -24.67
CA LEU A 143 -0.30 -1.87 -23.26
C LEU A 143 -1.56 -2.24 -22.46
N ALA A 144 -1.36 -2.94 -21.36
CA ALA A 144 -2.43 -3.23 -20.42
C ALA A 144 -2.61 -2.05 -19.45
N ALA A 145 -3.87 -1.79 -19.10
CA ALA A 145 -4.25 -0.86 -18.03
C ALA A 145 -5.12 -1.60 -17.02
N ALA A 146 -4.98 -1.29 -15.74
CA ALA A 146 -5.90 -1.77 -14.72
C ALA A 146 -7.18 -0.93 -14.73
N GLU A 147 -8.33 -1.56 -14.50
CA GLU A 147 -9.60 -0.85 -14.34
C GLU A 147 -9.61 0.00 -13.07
N ILE A 148 -8.99 -0.53 -12.02
CA ILE A 148 -8.76 0.16 -10.75
C ILE A 148 -7.25 0.18 -10.50
N SER A 149 -6.68 1.36 -10.27
CA SER A 149 -5.26 1.52 -9.98
C SER A 149 -5.06 1.83 -8.51
N ASN A 150 -4.10 1.14 -7.89
CA ASN A 150 -3.57 1.52 -6.58
C ASN A 150 -2.29 2.33 -6.81
N ILE A 151 -2.41 3.64 -6.82
CA ILE A 151 -1.27 4.55 -7.07
C ILE A 151 -0.20 4.52 -5.98
N ASP A 152 -0.55 4.02 -4.79
CA ASP A 152 0.37 3.84 -3.67
C ASP A 152 1.00 2.45 -3.61
N MET A 153 0.92 1.67 -4.70
CA MET A 153 1.66 0.43 -4.84
C MET A 153 3.15 0.72 -5.13
N ILE A 154 3.79 1.33 -4.14
CA ILE A 154 5.22 1.69 -4.17
C ILE A 154 6.01 0.77 -3.25
N PRO A 155 7.32 0.61 -3.45
CA PRO A 155 8.15 -0.29 -2.64
C PRO A 155 8.07 -0.03 -1.13
N GLY A 156 7.92 1.24 -0.71
CA GLY A 156 7.80 1.61 0.71
C GLY A 156 6.52 1.11 1.39
N ASN A 157 5.48 0.84 0.60
CA ASN A 157 4.19 0.34 1.08
C ASN A 157 4.03 -1.18 0.95
N LEU A 158 5.06 -1.89 0.50
CA LEU A 158 5.11 -3.34 0.43
C LEU A 158 5.97 -3.89 1.57
N LEU A 159 5.33 -4.49 2.58
CA LEU A 159 6.02 -5.14 3.67
C LEU A 159 6.19 -6.63 3.37
N LEU A 160 7.41 -7.09 3.50
CA LEU A 160 7.79 -8.48 3.34
C LEU A 160 7.71 -9.14 4.72
N ASP A 161 6.69 -9.97 4.94
CA ASP A 161 6.54 -10.70 6.20
C ASP A 161 7.66 -11.72 6.34
N GLY A 162 8.56 -11.49 7.30
CA GLY A 162 9.68 -12.38 7.62
C GLY A 162 9.27 -13.70 8.29
N ARG A 163 7.97 -13.92 8.51
CA ARG A 163 7.48 -15.20 9.05
C ARG A 163 7.63 -16.28 8.00
N THR A 164 8.60 -17.16 8.21
CA THR A 164 8.77 -18.40 7.43
C THR A 164 7.45 -19.18 7.43
N PRO A 165 6.89 -19.51 6.26
CA PRO A 165 5.74 -20.40 6.21
C PRO A 165 6.16 -21.78 6.73
N HIS A 166 5.41 -22.33 7.66
CA HIS A 166 5.49 -23.75 7.97
C HIS A 166 5.36 -24.57 6.68
N ARG A 167 6.39 -25.26 6.35
CA ARG A 167 6.73 -26.37 5.44
C ARG A 167 5.75 -26.89 4.36
N THR A 168 4.76 -26.18 3.85
CA THR A 168 3.81 -26.79 2.89
C THR A 168 3.49 -26.03 1.61
N HIS A 169 4.03 -24.82 1.35
CA HIS A 169 3.71 -24.11 0.11
C HIS A 169 4.91 -23.51 -0.60
N ARG A 170 4.87 -23.60 -1.95
CA ARG A 170 5.89 -23.22 -2.94
C ARG A 170 6.28 -21.74 -3.01
N PHE A 171 5.79 -20.89 -2.11
CA PHE A 171 6.07 -19.44 -2.11
C PHE A 171 6.57 -19.00 -0.74
N PRO A 172 7.78 -18.42 -0.65
CA PRO A 172 8.49 -18.23 0.62
C PRO A 172 8.14 -16.98 1.42
N GLN A 173 7.31 -16.06 0.96
CA GLN A 173 7.06 -14.81 1.66
C GLN A 173 5.61 -14.32 1.50
N ARG A 174 4.99 -13.90 2.62
CA ARG A 174 3.78 -13.07 2.57
C ARG A 174 4.19 -11.64 2.32
N ILE A 175 3.45 -10.97 1.48
CA ILE A 175 3.64 -9.56 1.15
C ILE A 175 2.36 -8.83 1.55
N SER A 176 2.48 -7.89 2.48
CA SER A 176 1.37 -7.04 2.90
C SER A 176 1.51 -5.69 2.23
N ALA A 177 0.57 -5.34 1.35
CA ALA A 177 0.49 -4.00 0.79
C ALA A 177 -0.26 -3.09 1.77
N LEU A 178 0.40 -2.01 2.19
CA LEU A 178 -0.22 -0.99 3.02
C LEU A 178 -1.18 -0.14 2.19
N LEU A 179 -2.24 0.34 2.83
CA LEU A 179 -3.16 1.26 2.15
C LEU A 179 -2.51 2.61 1.87
N PRO A 180 -2.96 3.27 0.78
CA PRO A 180 -2.48 4.56 0.38
C PRO A 180 -2.52 5.58 1.51
N MET A 181 -1.44 6.35 1.60
CA MET A 181 -1.32 7.52 2.45
C MET A 181 -1.66 8.79 1.63
N GLN A 182 -2.72 8.74 0.84
CA GLN A 182 -3.19 9.96 0.16
C GLN A 182 -3.95 10.85 1.07
#